data_ba0abf8912ee10238b0c36adb377ab0b
#
_entry.id   ba0abf8912ee10238b0c36adb377ab0b
#
_cell.length_a   1.000
_cell.length_b   1.000
_cell.length_c   1.000
_cell.angle_alpha   90.00
_cell.angle_beta   90.00
_cell.angle_gamma   90.00
#
_symmetry.space_group_name_H-M   'P 1'
#
loop_
_entity.id
_entity.type
_entity.pdbx_description
1 polymer ?
#
loop_
_entity_poly.entity_id
_entity_poly.type
_entity_poly.pdbx_seq_one_letter_code
_entity_poly.pdbx_strand_id
1 'polypeptide(L)'
;MYKSRYRRYRFSLAHEVGHITLHHELYDASQFRSVREWKHFITEFPSDEYTWFEYQAYSFAGLVLVPGRELKLHVERAARAALRHRIDFHDDLAWEYLEDHVSDAFAVSRDVIHKRLIKDGIRNLAWLRARGLVR
;
A
#
# COMPACT_ATOMS: atom_id res chain seq x y z
N MET A 1 -7.70 -1.80 18.83
CA MET A 1 -7.02 -3.10 18.73
C MET A 1 -7.60 -4.02 17.66
N TYR A 2 -8.91 -4.17 17.53
CA TYR A 2 -9.55 -5.02 16.51
C TYR A 2 -9.33 -4.54 15.07
N LYS A 3 -9.48 -3.23 14.80
CA LYS A 3 -9.27 -2.63 13.47
C LYS A 3 -7.87 -2.86 12.91
N SER A 4 -6.84 -2.77 13.73
CA SER A 4 -5.45 -2.95 13.27
C SER A 4 -5.14 -4.40 12.89
N ARG A 5 -5.68 -5.37 13.62
CA ARG A 5 -5.53 -6.81 13.30
C ARG A 5 -6.24 -7.16 11.99
N TYR A 6 -7.46 -6.66 11.80
CA TYR A 6 -8.23 -6.88 10.57
C TYR A 6 -7.55 -6.29 9.34
N ARG A 7 -7.05 -5.06 9.43
CA ARG A 7 -6.31 -4.39 8.34
C ARG A 7 -5.05 -5.14 7.98
N ARG A 8 -4.30 -5.58 8.98
CA ARG A 8 -3.09 -6.38 8.80
C ARG A 8 -3.41 -7.72 8.14
N TYR A 9 -4.43 -8.42 8.61
CA TYR A 9 -4.88 -9.68 8.03
C TYR A 9 -5.25 -9.52 6.54
N ARG A 10 -6.04 -8.51 6.19
CA ARG A 10 -6.41 -8.24 4.80
C ARG A 10 -5.18 -8.00 3.93
N PHE A 11 -4.24 -7.22 4.43
CA PHE A 11 -3.02 -6.92 3.68
C PHE A 11 -2.16 -8.18 3.49
N SER A 12 -1.97 -8.97 4.54
CA SER A 12 -1.25 -10.25 4.45
C SER A 12 -1.91 -11.20 3.46
N LEU A 13 -3.23 -11.33 3.50
CA LEU A 13 -3.95 -12.17 2.55
C LEU A 13 -3.75 -11.70 1.10
N ALA A 14 -3.87 -10.40 0.84
CA ALA A 14 -3.64 -9.83 -0.49
C ALA A 14 -2.17 -10.01 -0.95
N HIS A 15 -1.22 -9.94 -0.03
CA HIS A 15 0.20 -10.21 -0.28
C HIS A 15 0.42 -11.68 -0.71
N GLU A 16 -0.17 -12.64 0.01
CA GLU A 16 -0.09 -14.07 -0.37
C GLU A 16 -0.75 -14.34 -1.73
N VAL A 17 -1.90 -13.70 -2.01
CA VAL A 17 -2.53 -13.75 -3.33
C VAL A 17 -1.60 -13.17 -4.40
N GLY A 18 -0.86 -12.13 -4.07
CA GLY A 18 0.18 -11.55 -4.94
C GLY A 18 1.25 -12.56 -5.31
N HIS A 19 1.76 -13.30 -4.34
CA HIS A 19 2.71 -14.39 -4.59
C HIS A 19 2.14 -15.46 -5.53
N ILE A 20 0.94 -15.94 -5.23
CA ILE A 20 0.26 -16.95 -6.08
C ILE A 20 0.06 -16.42 -7.50
N THR A 21 -0.36 -15.18 -7.66
CA THR A 21 -0.69 -14.60 -8.96
C THR A 21 0.54 -14.29 -9.81
N LEU A 22 1.58 -13.75 -9.20
CA LEU A 22 2.78 -13.26 -9.91
C LEU A 22 3.87 -14.33 -10.03
N HIS A 23 3.89 -15.30 -9.12
CA HIS A 23 4.98 -16.24 -8.97
C HIS A 23 4.53 -17.71 -9.05
N HIS A 24 3.34 -17.99 -9.61
CA HIS A 24 2.78 -19.35 -9.70
C HIS A 24 3.72 -20.32 -10.41
N GLU A 25 4.41 -19.89 -11.47
CA GLU A 25 5.35 -20.73 -12.20
C GLU A 25 6.51 -21.23 -11.32
N LEU A 26 6.98 -20.37 -10.40
CA LEU A 26 8.02 -20.73 -9.45
C LEU A 26 7.51 -21.77 -8.44
N TYR A 27 6.28 -21.60 -7.95
CA TYR A 27 5.64 -22.57 -7.05
C TYR A 27 5.38 -23.91 -7.74
N ASP A 28 4.90 -23.87 -8.97
CA ASP A 28 4.62 -25.07 -9.77
C ASP A 28 5.90 -25.84 -10.11
N ALA A 29 6.99 -25.12 -10.40
CA ALA A 29 8.29 -25.73 -10.69
C ALA A 29 8.96 -26.37 -9.47
N SER A 30 8.74 -25.82 -8.28
CA SER A 30 9.41 -26.25 -7.05
C SER A 30 8.77 -27.48 -6.39
N GLN A 31 7.49 -27.74 -6.65
CA GLN A 31 6.74 -28.92 -6.16
C GLN A 31 6.93 -29.19 -4.66
N PHE A 32 6.89 -28.14 -3.83
CA PHE A 32 7.02 -28.30 -2.37
C PHE A 32 5.99 -29.26 -1.79
N ARG A 33 6.45 -30.27 -1.05
CA ARG A 33 5.62 -31.27 -0.40
C ARG A 33 5.43 -30.99 1.09
N SER A 34 6.19 -30.06 1.64
CA SER A 34 6.16 -29.74 3.08
C SER A 34 6.57 -28.31 3.35
N VAL A 35 6.13 -27.77 4.52
CA VAL A 35 6.57 -26.47 5.04
C VAL A 35 8.09 -26.42 5.25
N ARG A 36 8.71 -27.56 5.54
CA ARG A 36 10.15 -27.67 5.73
C ARG A 36 10.92 -27.42 4.43
N GLU A 37 10.46 -28.00 3.32
CA GLU A 37 11.06 -27.78 2.00
C GLU A 37 10.88 -26.34 1.55
N TRP A 38 9.72 -25.72 1.80
CA TRP A 38 9.47 -24.32 1.57
C TRP A 38 10.42 -23.41 2.36
N LYS A 39 10.59 -23.66 3.65
CA LYS A 39 11.53 -22.90 4.49
C LYS A 39 12.96 -23.02 4.01
N HIS A 40 13.39 -24.21 3.61
CA HIS A 40 14.73 -24.44 3.07
C HIS A 40 14.93 -23.64 1.78
N PHE A 41 13.99 -23.72 0.85
CA PHE A 41 14.03 -22.96 -0.39
C PHE A 41 14.17 -21.45 -0.14
N ILE A 42 13.36 -20.87 0.74
CA ILE A 42 13.44 -19.44 1.08
C ILE A 42 14.81 -19.08 1.68
N THR A 43 15.39 -19.94 2.52
CA THR A 43 16.68 -19.71 3.15
C THR A 43 17.83 -19.71 2.13
N GLU A 44 17.71 -20.49 1.07
CA GLU A 44 18.72 -20.58 0.01
C GLU A 44 18.46 -19.62 -1.16
N PHE A 45 17.32 -18.95 -1.17
CA PHE A 45 16.98 -18.00 -2.22
C PHE A 45 17.94 -16.79 -2.16
N PRO A 46 18.51 -16.32 -3.30
CA PRO A 46 19.37 -15.15 -3.31
C PRO A 46 18.68 -13.94 -2.70
N SER A 47 19.34 -13.22 -1.78
CA SER A 47 18.74 -12.16 -0.97
C SER A 47 18.14 -11.02 -1.82
N ASP A 48 18.78 -10.66 -2.92
CA ASP A 48 18.32 -9.59 -3.81
C ASP A 48 17.08 -10.00 -4.60
N GLU A 49 17.04 -11.24 -5.07
CA GLU A 49 15.88 -11.81 -5.77
C GLU A 49 14.72 -12.00 -4.82
N TYR A 50 14.97 -12.45 -3.57
CA TYR A 50 13.97 -12.57 -2.53
C TYR A 50 13.35 -11.22 -2.17
N THR A 51 14.17 -10.19 -2.03
CA THR A 51 13.68 -8.82 -1.75
C THR A 51 12.80 -8.31 -2.89
N TRP A 52 13.16 -8.58 -4.14
CA TRP A 52 12.35 -8.21 -5.30
C TRP A 52 11.02 -8.98 -5.36
N PHE A 53 11.06 -10.25 -5.07
CA PHE A 53 9.91 -11.15 -4.98
C PHE A 53 8.88 -10.67 -3.95
N GLU A 54 9.35 -10.33 -2.74
CA GLU A 54 8.53 -9.75 -1.68
C GLU A 54 7.99 -8.35 -2.05
N TYR A 55 8.81 -7.53 -2.69
CA TYR A 55 8.40 -6.21 -3.15
C TYR A 55 7.26 -6.29 -4.18
N GLN A 56 7.30 -7.24 -5.09
CA GLN A 56 6.24 -7.44 -6.08
C GLN A 56 4.92 -7.84 -5.41
N ALA A 57 4.95 -8.80 -4.48
CA ALA A 57 3.76 -9.22 -3.74
C ALA A 57 3.19 -8.09 -2.86
N TYR A 58 4.06 -7.33 -2.21
CA TYR A 58 3.68 -6.14 -1.44
C TYR A 58 3.02 -5.07 -2.33
N SER A 59 3.61 -4.79 -3.49
CA SER A 59 3.09 -3.82 -4.45
C SER A 59 1.74 -4.25 -4.99
N PHE A 60 1.57 -5.54 -5.30
CA PHE A 60 0.31 -6.13 -5.73
C PHE A 60 -0.78 -5.91 -4.67
N ALA A 61 -0.50 -6.25 -3.41
CA ALA A 61 -1.44 -6.04 -2.31
C ALA A 61 -1.88 -4.57 -2.18
N GLY A 62 -0.92 -3.65 -2.27
CA GLY A 62 -1.19 -2.22 -2.23
C GLY A 62 -2.07 -1.73 -3.39
N LEU A 63 -1.88 -2.27 -4.60
CA LEU A 63 -2.68 -1.92 -5.78
C LEU A 63 -4.10 -2.48 -5.72
N VAL A 64 -4.24 -3.72 -5.27
CA VAL A 64 -5.55 -4.39 -5.16
C VAL A 64 -6.41 -3.78 -4.06
N LEU A 65 -5.82 -3.53 -2.89
CA LEU A 65 -6.56 -2.97 -1.74
C LEU A 65 -6.81 -1.46 -1.85
N VAL A 66 -5.97 -0.76 -2.61
CA VAL A 66 -6.03 0.69 -2.80
C VAL A 66 -5.96 1.02 -4.29
N PRO A 67 -7.04 0.84 -5.06
CA PRO A 67 -7.06 1.17 -6.48
C PRO A 67 -6.75 2.65 -6.72
N GLY A 68 -5.88 2.94 -7.70
CA GLY A 68 -5.31 4.28 -7.90
C GLY A 68 -6.34 5.37 -8.21
N ARG A 69 -7.41 5.04 -8.95
CA ARG A 69 -8.50 5.99 -9.23
C ARG A 69 -9.24 6.38 -7.95
N GLU A 70 -9.60 5.39 -7.15
CA GLU A 70 -10.33 5.60 -5.90
C GLU A 70 -9.45 6.34 -4.87
N LEU A 71 -8.15 6.00 -4.82
CA LEU A 71 -7.18 6.71 -3.97
C LEU A 71 -7.18 8.21 -4.27
N LYS A 72 -7.06 8.60 -5.55
CA LYS A 72 -7.06 10.01 -5.96
C LYS A 72 -8.35 10.73 -5.54
N LEU A 73 -9.51 10.10 -5.74
CA LEU A 73 -10.81 10.66 -5.35
C LEU A 73 -10.91 10.87 -3.83
N HIS A 74 -10.48 9.89 -3.05
CA HIS A 74 -10.49 10.01 -1.58
C HIS A 74 -9.53 11.08 -1.08
N VAL A 75 -8.33 11.17 -1.67
CA VAL A 75 -7.36 12.22 -1.34
C VAL A 75 -7.91 13.60 -1.66
N GLU A 76 -8.52 13.80 -2.84
CA GLU A 76 -9.11 15.09 -3.19
C GLU A 76 -10.24 15.50 -2.24
N ARG A 77 -11.11 14.57 -1.86
CA ARG A 77 -12.19 14.84 -0.89
C ARG A 77 -11.64 15.20 0.48
N ALA A 78 -10.68 14.44 0.97
CA ALA A 78 -10.03 14.69 2.25
C ALA A 78 -9.29 16.04 2.27
N ALA A 79 -8.54 16.34 1.20
CA ALA A 79 -7.84 17.62 1.08
C ALA A 79 -8.81 18.80 1.04
N ARG A 80 -9.90 18.72 0.29
CA ARG A 80 -10.95 19.76 0.27
C ARG A 80 -11.56 19.99 1.66
N ALA A 81 -11.80 18.91 2.41
CA ALA A 81 -12.33 19.02 3.77
C ALA A 81 -11.29 19.68 4.71
N ALA A 82 -10.04 19.26 4.64
CA ALA A 82 -8.94 19.82 5.44
C ALA A 82 -8.77 21.33 5.17
N LEU A 83 -8.77 21.74 3.91
CA LEU A 83 -8.64 23.16 3.53
C LEU A 83 -9.80 24.03 4.04
N ARG A 84 -11.02 23.50 4.10
CA ARG A 84 -12.15 24.22 4.74
C ARG A 84 -11.90 24.48 6.23
N HIS A 85 -11.13 23.64 6.88
CA HIS A 85 -10.69 23.80 8.27
C HIS A 85 -9.35 24.54 8.41
N ARG A 86 -8.86 25.17 7.32
CA ARG A 86 -7.60 25.94 7.28
C ARG A 86 -6.35 25.11 7.62
N ILE A 87 -6.38 23.82 7.32
CA ILE A 87 -5.22 22.95 7.47
C ILE A 87 -4.24 23.25 6.34
N ASP A 88 -2.96 23.45 6.69
CA ASP A 88 -1.90 23.82 5.74
C ASP A 88 -1.09 22.58 5.33
N PHE A 89 -1.12 22.23 4.06
CA PHE A 89 -0.37 21.12 3.47
C PHE A 89 1.12 21.39 3.24
N HIS A 90 1.63 22.57 3.65
CA HIS A 90 3.07 22.78 3.80
C HIS A 90 3.61 22.07 5.07
N ASP A 91 2.75 21.70 6.00
CA ASP A 91 3.07 20.93 7.18
C ASP A 91 2.88 19.42 6.94
N ASP A 92 3.87 18.62 7.29
CA ASP A 92 3.81 17.16 7.20
C ASP A 92 2.68 16.55 8.04
N LEU A 93 2.32 17.18 9.16
CA LEU A 93 1.19 16.75 10.00
C LEU A 93 -0.14 16.77 9.23
N ALA A 94 -0.33 17.72 8.32
CA ALA A 94 -1.52 17.76 7.47
C ALA A 94 -1.62 16.53 6.57
N TRP A 95 -0.49 16.08 6.02
CA TRP A 95 -0.42 14.87 5.21
C TRP A 95 -0.65 13.61 6.05
N GLU A 96 -0.09 13.53 7.24
CA GLU A 96 -0.32 12.40 8.15
C GLU A 96 -1.80 12.27 8.51
N TYR A 97 -2.46 13.39 8.80
CA TYR A 97 -3.89 13.42 9.10
C TYR A 97 -4.73 12.96 7.90
N LEU A 98 -4.37 13.43 6.70
CA LEU A 98 -5.01 13.00 5.46
C LEU A 98 -4.82 11.50 5.22
N GLU A 99 -3.61 11.00 5.42
CA GLU A 99 -3.26 9.58 5.26
C GLU A 99 -4.07 8.70 6.23
N ASP A 100 -4.22 9.10 7.48
CA ASP A 100 -5.05 8.40 8.46
C ASP A 100 -6.52 8.34 8.02
N HIS A 101 -7.06 9.48 7.58
CA HIS A 101 -8.44 9.56 7.12
C HIS A 101 -8.68 8.69 5.87
N VAL A 102 -7.78 8.73 4.91
CA VAL A 102 -7.86 7.93 3.69
C VAL A 102 -7.68 6.44 4.01
N SER A 103 -6.81 6.10 4.96
CA SER A 103 -6.59 4.71 5.38
C SER A 103 -7.84 4.04 5.94
N ASP A 104 -8.69 4.80 6.61
CA ASP A 104 -9.99 4.33 7.11
C ASP A 104 -10.93 3.93 5.96
N ALA A 105 -10.96 4.71 4.88
CA ALA A 105 -11.82 4.45 3.73
C ALA A 105 -11.46 3.12 3.02
N PHE A 106 -10.18 2.76 2.97
CA PHE A 106 -9.70 1.53 2.34
C PHE A 106 -9.53 0.36 3.32
N ALA A 107 -9.71 0.58 4.61
CA ALA A 107 -9.45 -0.38 5.67
C ALA A 107 -8.05 -1.01 5.56
N VAL A 108 -7.04 -0.17 5.36
CA VAL A 108 -5.61 -0.50 5.36
C VAL A 108 -4.88 0.30 6.45
N SER A 109 -3.59 0.03 6.68
CA SER A 109 -2.80 0.86 7.58
C SER A 109 -2.42 2.20 6.93
N ARG A 110 -2.15 3.23 7.74
CA ARG A 110 -1.63 4.53 7.25
C ARG A 110 -0.36 4.34 6.41
N ASP A 111 0.53 3.44 6.81
CA ASP A 111 1.77 3.15 6.09
C ASP A 111 1.52 2.70 4.64
N VAL A 112 0.49 1.90 4.40
CA VAL A 112 0.10 1.50 3.03
C VAL A 112 -0.31 2.72 2.21
N ILE A 113 -1.12 3.62 2.76
CA ILE A 113 -1.53 4.86 2.09
C ILE A 113 -0.31 5.76 1.84
N HIS A 114 0.52 5.98 2.86
CA HIS A 114 1.74 6.79 2.76
C HIS A 114 2.63 6.34 1.59
N LYS A 115 2.96 5.07 1.53
CA LYS A 115 3.77 4.49 0.44
C LYS A 115 3.11 4.63 -0.92
N ARG A 116 1.79 4.46 -0.99
CA ARG A 116 1.03 4.65 -2.23
C ARG A 116 1.04 6.10 -2.69
N LEU A 117 0.85 7.07 -1.78
CA LEU A 117 0.88 8.50 -2.13
C LEU A 117 2.25 8.95 -2.63
N ILE A 118 3.32 8.44 -2.06
CA ILE A 118 4.69 8.70 -2.53
C ILE A 118 4.90 8.07 -3.90
N LYS A 119 4.61 6.78 -4.05
CA LYS A 119 4.81 6.03 -5.31
C LYS A 119 4.04 6.63 -6.48
N ASP A 120 2.80 7.05 -6.25
CA ASP A 120 1.92 7.62 -7.28
C ASP A 120 2.15 9.14 -7.48
N GLY A 121 3.12 9.75 -6.77
CA GLY A 121 3.47 11.17 -6.87
C GLY A 121 2.36 12.11 -6.39
N ILE A 122 1.52 11.65 -5.45
CA ILE A 122 0.36 12.39 -4.94
C ILE A 122 0.74 13.23 -3.72
N ARG A 123 1.67 12.75 -2.87
CA ARG A 123 2.10 13.43 -1.65
C ARG A 123 3.03 14.60 -1.95
N ASN A 124 2.49 15.61 -2.63
CA ASN A 124 3.20 16.86 -2.88
C ASN A 124 2.24 18.01 -3.21
N LEU A 125 2.68 19.24 -3.00
CA LEU A 125 1.90 20.45 -3.24
C LEU A 125 1.60 20.67 -4.74
N ALA A 126 2.48 20.26 -5.65
CA ALA A 126 2.26 20.41 -7.07
C ALA A 126 1.06 19.60 -7.54
N TRP A 127 0.87 18.40 -6.98
CA TRP A 127 -0.30 17.56 -7.23
C TRP A 127 -1.60 18.24 -6.78
N LEU A 128 -1.59 18.87 -5.60
CA LEU A 128 -2.73 19.62 -5.05
C LEU A 128 -3.00 20.89 -5.88
N ARG A 129 -1.96 21.62 -6.29
CA ARG A 129 -2.07 22.82 -7.16
C ARG A 129 -2.68 22.48 -8.51
N ALA A 130 -2.25 21.40 -9.15
CA ALA A 130 -2.79 20.96 -10.43
C ALA A 130 -4.30 20.66 -10.39
N ARG A 131 -4.87 20.49 -9.19
CA ARG A 131 -6.30 20.25 -8.94
C ARG A 131 -7.03 21.45 -8.34
N GLY A 132 -6.35 22.59 -8.26
CA GLY A 132 -6.91 23.81 -7.70
C GLY A 132 -7.23 23.72 -6.21
N LEU A 133 -6.58 22.81 -5.48
CA LEU A 133 -6.80 22.59 -4.05
C LEU A 133 -5.98 23.55 -3.20
N VAL A 134 -4.78 23.90 -3.61
CA VAL A 134 -3.92 24.90 -2.97
C VAL A 134 -3.37 25.87 -4.01
N ARG A 135 -2.98 27.11 -3.56
CA ARG A 135 -2.38 28.14 -4.42
C ARG A 135 -0.86 27.98 -4.53
#